data_91b468919d92740397999a22c7f52097
#
_entry.id   91b468919d92740397999a22c7f52097
#
_cell.length_a   1.000
_cell.length_b   1.000
_cell.length_c   1.000
_cell.angle_alpha   90.00
_cell.angle_beta   90.00
_cell.angle_gamma   90.00
#
_symmetry.space_group_name_H-M   'P 1'
#
loop_
_entity.id
_entity.type
_entity.pdbx_description
1 polymer ?
#
loop_
_entity_poly.entity_id
_entity_poly.type
_entity_poly.pdbx_seq_one_letter_code
_entity_poly.pdbx_strand_id
1 'polypeptide(L)'
;TPIRRQRQMCIRDRLENSSDHYSLLAIQGPKAIQAMQPLTQENLSAIKFYTFKINTFAGVDNVIISATGYTGSGGFEIYCKNTQVEKIWTKVLEAGADWGIQPIGLAARDTLRLEMGYCLYGNDIDDTTSPLEAGLGWITKFNKDFINSDSLKKQKELGVSKTLVGFELTQRGIPRQGYVIVDPQGNSIGRVTSGTMSPSMGKGIGLGYVPVALKEVGSQIHIQIRNKIVPAMVVKLPFYKK
;
A
#
# COMPACT_ATOMS: atom_id res chain seq x y z
N THR A 1 -18.94 6.02 17.46
CA THR A 1 -17.90 6.05 16.44
C THR A 1 -16.83 5.00 16.72
N PRO A 2 -16.15 4.40 15.70
CA PRO A 2 -15.12 3.39 15.88
C PRO A 2 -14.01 3.81 16.87
N ILE A 3 -13.61 5.07 16.83
CA ILE A 3 -12.58 5.67 17.70
C ILE A 3 -12.94 5.56 19.17
N ARG A 4 -14.20 5.73 19.53
CA ARG A 4 -14.66 5.66 20.93
C ARG A 4 -14.64 4.24 21.49
N ARG A 5 -14.84 3.21 20.65
CA ARG A 5 -14.83 1.79 21.07
C ARG A 5 -13.42 1.25 21.27
N GLN A 6 -12.44 1.71 20.50
CA GLN A 6 -11.03 1.35 20.68
C GLN A 6 -10.47 1.88 22.00
N ARG A 7 -10.98 2.99 22.52
CA ARG A 7 -10.59 3.53 23.85
C ARG A 7 -11.00 2.67 25.03
N GLN A 8 -11.91 1.72 24.86
CA GLN A 8 -12.37 0.86 25.95
C GLN A 8 -11.42 -0.29 26.28
N MET A 9 -10.38 -0.53 25.46
CA MET A 9 -9.41 -1.58 25.74
C MET A 9 -8.45 -1.25 26.87
N CYS A 10 -8.17 0.04 27.13
CA CYS A 10 -7.36 0.48 28.25
C CYS A 10 -8.05 1.65 28.94
N ILE A 11 -8.37 1.52 30.22
CA ILE A 11 -9.13 2.51 31.02
C ILE A 11 -8.42 3.87 31.12
N ARG A 12 -7.13 3.96 30.74
CA ARG A 12 -6.30 5.17 30.80
C ARG A 12 -5.79 5.66 29.45
N ASP A 13 -6.30 5.12 28.35
CA ASP A 13 -5.88 5.56 27.01
C ASP A 13 -6.45 6.92 26.66
N ARG A 14 -5.59 7.71 26.02
CA ARG A 14 -6.00 8.93 25.33
C ARG A 14 -5.75 8.76 23.86
N LEU A 15 -6.77 8.98 23.04
CA LEU A 15 -6.65 9.13 21.59
C LEU A 15 -6.87 10.60 21.25
N GLU A 16 -5.88 11.20 20.61
CA GLU A 16 -5.93 12.55 20.08
C GLU A 16 -5.78 12.50 18.57
N ASN A 17 -6.74 13.07 17.85
CA ASN A 17 -6.61 13.25 16.40
C ASN A 17 -5.85 14.55 16.13
N SER A 18 -4.57 14.42 15.83
CA SER A 18 -3.67 15.54 15.52
C SER A 18 -3.36 15.64 14.02
N SER A 19 -4.13 14.98 13.15
CA SER A 19 -3.88 14.88 11.70
C SER A 19 -3.73 16.25 11.03
N ASP A 20 -4.56 17.24 11.45
CA ASP A 20 -4.53 18.59 10.88
C ASP A 20 -3.31 19.43 11.31
N HIS A 21 -2.50 18.93 12.24
CA HIS A 21 -1.32 19.63 12.76
C HIS A 21 0.01 19.05 12.26
N TYR A 22 -0.04 17.92 11.56
CA TYR A 22 1.15 17.21 11.12
C TYR A 22 1.15 17.01 9.61
N SER A 23 2.35 17.14 9.04
CA SER A 23 2.67 16.78 7.66
C SER A 23 3.52 15.52 7.64
N LEU A 24 3.43 14.77 6.54
CA LEU A 24 4.21 13.58 6.28
C LEU A 24 5.00 13.75 4.99
N LEU A 25 6.31 13.50 5.06
CA LEU A 25 7.21 13.39 3.91
C LEU A 25 7.67 11.94 3.80
N ALA A 26 7.46 11.30 2.65
CA ALA A 26 7.94 9.96 2.38
C ALA A 26 9.22 10.02 1.53
N ILE A 27 10.35 9.67 2.12
CA ILE A 27 11.65 9.59 1.43
C ILE A 27 11.94 8.11 1.22
N GLN A 28 11.80 7.66 -0.01
CA GLN A 28 11.81 6.25 -0.35
C GLN A 28 12.87 5.93 -1.39
N GLY A 29 13.45 4.76 -1.30
CA GLY A 29 14.42 4.26 -2.28
C GLY A 29 15.65 3.63 -1.64
N PRO A 30 16.46 2.91 -2.43
CA PRO A 30 17.60 2.15 -1.92
C PRO A 30 18.72 3.03 -1.33
N LYS A 31 18.75 4.32 -1.69
CA LYS A 31 19.73 5.30 -1.20
C LYS A 31 19.16 6.27 -0.15
N ALA A 32 17.94 6.02 0.34
CA ALA A 32 17.28 6.93 1.28
C ALA A 32 18.06 7.08 2.60
N ILE A 33 18.67 6.01 3.11
CA ILE A 33 19.49 6.08 4.31
C ILE A 33 20.67 7.01 4.11
N GLN A 34 21.42 6.84 3.02
CA GLN A 34 22.59 7.65 2.72
C GLN A 34 22.24 9.14 2.56
N ALA A 35 21.16 9.42 1.85
CA ALA A 35 20.66 10.77 1.63
C ALA A 35 20.22 11.46 2.94
N MET A 36 19.62 10.71 3.85
CA MET A 36 19.02 11.27 5.07
C MET A 36 19.95 11.24 6.29
N GLN A 37 20.97 10.38 6.31
CA GLN A 37 21.83 10.22 7.48
C GLN A 37 22.50 11.53 7.93
N PRO A 38 22.92 12.46 7.06
CA PRO A 38 23.49 13.74 7.48
C PRO A 38 22.50 14.66 8.22
N LEU A 39 21.21 14.39 8.14
CA LEU A 39 20.17 15.24 8.71
C LEU A 39 19.81 14.90 10.16
N THR A 40 20.40 13.83 10.73
CA THR A 40 20.10 13.39 12.09
C THR A 40 21.30 12.68 12.72
N GLN A 41 21.38 12.73 14.06
CA GLN A 41 22.35 11.95 14.83
C GLN A 41 21.90 10.49 15.06
N GLU A 42 20.60 10.18 14.76
CA GLU A 42 20.14 8.80 14.85
C GLU A 42 20.82 7.94 13.79
N ASN A 43 21.21 6.73 14.17
CA ASN A 43 21.66 5.74 13.20
C ASN A 43 20.45 5.18 12.44
N LEU A 44 20.17 5.72 11.26
CA LEU A 44 19.03 5.35 10.46
C LEU A 44 19.04 3.87 10.06
N SER A 45 20.22 3.27 9.85
CA SER A 45 20.33 1.85 9.51
C SER A 45 19.94 0.91 10.66
N ALA A 46 19.95 1.40 11.90
CA ALA A 46 19.58 0.64 13.09
C ALA A 46 18.06 0.70 13.39
N ILE A 47 17.32 1.57 12.73
CA ILE A 47 15.85 1.65 12.91
C ILE A 47 15.21 0.48 12.16
N LYS A 48 14.64 -0.46 12.92
CA LYS A 48 14.00 -1.64 12.34
C LYS A 48 12.73 -1.28 11.58
N PHE A 49 12.44 -2.01 10.51
CA PHE A 49 11.21 -1.86 9.76
C PHE A 49 9.96 -1.97 10.67
N TYR A 50 8.97 -1.10 10.46
CA TYR A 50 7.79 -0.90 11.32
C TYR A 50 8.09 -0.38 12.73
N THR A 51 9.25 0.25 12.94
CA THR A 51 9.53 1.01 14.15
C THR A 51 9.88 2.46 13.82
N PHE A 52 9.90 3.31 14.84
CA PHE A 52 10.21 4.73 14.68
C PHE A 52 11.09 5.23 15.82
N LYS A 53 11.69 6.40 15.61
CA LYS A 53 12.37 7.21 16.61
C LYS A 53 11.79 8.63 16.60
N ILE A 54 11.85 9.30 17.73
CA ILE A 54 11.55 10.73 17.82
C ILE A 54 12.87 11.42 18.18
N ASN A 55 13.34 12.28 17.29
CA ASN A 55 14.62 12.96 17.47
C ASN A 55 14.66 14.26 16.64
N THR A 56 15.80 14.97 16.71
CA THR A 56 16.11 16.08 15.81
C THR A 56 16.38 15.57 14.41
N PHE A 57 15.72 16.16 13.40
CA PHE A 57 15.91 15.87 11.99
C PHE A 57 15.91 17.17 11.18
N ALA A 58 16.93 17.37 10.35
CA ALA A 58 17.12 18.60 9.56
C ALA A 58 17.12 19.89 10.41
N GLY A 59 17.62 19.81 11.66
CA GLY A 59 17.61 20.92 12.61
C GLY A 59 16.21 21.29 13.12
N VAL A 60 15.30 20.33 13.16
CA VAL A 60 13.95 20.42 13.73
C VAL A 60 13.81 19.36 14.80
N ASP A 61 13.39 19.75 16.01
CA ASP A 61 13.21 18.83 17.14
C ASP A 61 11.84 18.13 17.09
N ASN A 62 11.75 17.00 17.80
CA ASN A 62 10.52 16.21 17.96
C ASN A 62 9.94 15.73 16.62
N VAL A 63 10.78 15.42 15.66
CA VAL A 63 10.39 14.79 14.40
C VAL A 63 10.30 13.29 14.59
N ILE A 64 9.21 12.68 14.10
CA ILE A 64 9.07 11.23 14.07
C ILE A 64 9.73 10.71 12.79
N ILE A 65 10.74 9.88 12.95
CA ILE A 65 11.47 9.21 11.87
C ILE A 65 11.03 7.75 11.86
N SER A 66 10.16 7.38 10.96
CA SER A 66 9.56 6.04 10.90
C SER A 66 10.16 5.22 9.76
N ALA A 67 10.68 4.03 10.07
CA ALA A 67 11.17 3.09 9.07
C ALA A 67 10.00 2.34 8.42
N THR A 68 9.16 3.10 7.73
CA THR A 68 7.96 2.66 7.01
C THR A 68 7.96 3.23 5.59
N GLY A 69 7.08 2.71 4.75
CA GLY A 69 6.92 3.19 3.39
C GLY A 69 5.95 2.34 2.59
N TYR A 70 5.67 2.79 1.38
CA TYR A 70 4.64 2.23 0.51
C TYR A 70 5.19 1.90 -0.90
N THR A 71 6.50 1.68 -1.00
CA THR A 71 7.20 1.46 -2.28
C THR A 71 7.98 0.15 -2.34
N GLY A 72 8.10 -0.55 -1.20
CA GLY A 72 8.93 -1.75 -1.08
C GLY A 72 10.44 -1.50 -1.31
N SER A 73 10.85 -0.24 -1.43
CA SER A 73 12.24 0.13 -1.77
C SER A 73 13.10 0.52 -0.58
N GLY A 74 12.54 0.42 0.63
CA GLY A 74 13.14 0.98 1.84
C GLY A 74 12.99 2.49 1.89
N GLY A 75 13.42 3.09 3.00
CA GLY A 75 13.28 4.51 3.26
C GLY A 75 12.50 4.78 4.53
N PHE A 76 12.06 6.04 4.66
CA PHE A 76 11.43 6.52 5.88
C PHE A 76 10.23 7.41 5.57
N GLU A 77 9.33 7.47 6.52
CA GLU A 77 8.26 8.45 6.59
C GLU A 77 8.57 9.40 7.75
N ILE A 78 8.65 10.68 7.45
CA ILE A 78 9.02 11.75 8.36
C ILE A 78 7.78 12.54 8.72
N TYR A 79 7.38 12.52 10.00
CA TYR A 79 6.24 13.27 10.48
C TYR A 79 6.74 14.48 11.27
N CYS A 80 6.29 15.65 10.90
CA CYS A 80 6.63 16.92 11.53
C CYS A 80 5.42 17.84 11.59
N LYS A 81 5.51 18.90 12.40
CA LYS A 81 4.46 19.93 12.41
C LYS A 81 4.40 20.65 11.07
N ASN A 82 3.18 21.04 10.66
CA ASN A 82 2.95 21.72 9.38
C ASN A 82 3.86 22.93 9.15
N THR A 83 4.13 23.70 10.20
CA THR A 83 5.00 24.90 10.13
C THR A 83 6.46 24.61 9.83
N GLN A 84 6.88 23.34 9.86
CA GLN A 84 8.28 22.92 9.72
C GLN A 84 8.52 22.10 8.45
N VAL A 85 7.46 21.72 7.72
CA VAL A 85 7.58 20.81 6.60
C VAL A 85 8.41 21.36 5.45
N GLU A 86 8.28 22.63 5.12
CA GLU A 86 9.06 23.27 4.05
C GLU A 86 10.57 23.26 4.34
N LYS A 87 10.95 23.55 5.59
CA LYS A 87 12.35 23.49 6.02
C LYS A 87 12.91 22.07 5.85
N ILE A 88 12.16 21.07 6.31
CA ILE A 88 12.59 19.66 6.20
C ILE A 88 12.64 19.24 4.74
N TRP A 89 11.64 19.57 3.93
CA TRP A 89 11.61 19.29 2.49
C TRP A 89 12.87 19.82 1.79
N THR A 90 13.20 21.10 2.00
CA THR A 90 14.37 21.74 1.40
C THR A 90 15.63 21.03 1.80
N LYS A 91 15.80 20.76 3.11
CA LYS A 91 17.01 20.07 3.62
C LYS A 91 17.16 18.64 3.13
N VAL A 92 16.04 17.92 2.94
CA VAL A 92 16.04 16.56 2.36
C VAL A 92 16.49 16.60 0.90
N LEU A 93 16.00 17.55 0.11
CA LEU A 93 16.41 17.70 -1.30
C LEU A 93 17.87 18.11 -1.43
N GLU A 94 18.36 19.03 -0.57
CA GLU A 94 19.76 19.44 -0.52
C GLU A 94 20.67 18.23 -0.19
N ALA A 95 20.37 17.51 0.88
CA ALA A 95 21.18 16.38 1.33
C ALA A 95 21.13 15.18 0.39
N GLY A 96 20.02 15.02 -0.33
CA GLY A 96 19.81 13.94 -1.28
C GLY A 96 20.32 14.21 -2.70
N ALA A 97 20.79 15.44 -2.99
CA ALA A 97 21.17 15.84 -4.35
C ALA A 97 22.23 14.91 -4.97
N ASP A 98 23.30 14.60 -4.24
CA ASP A 98 24.36 13.71 -4.70
C ASP A 98 23.92 12.25 -4.83
N TRP A 99 22.81 11.89 -4.21
CA TRP A 99 22.20 10.58 -4.26
C TRP A 99 21.11 10.44 -5.34
N GLY A 100 20.83 11.53 -6.07
CA GLY A 100 19.86 11.58 -7.15
C GLY A 100 18.41 11.60 -6.66
N ILE A 101 18.13 12.22 -5.50
CA ILE A 101 16.76 12.40 -5.01
C ILE A 101 15.95 13.24 -6.01
N GLN A 102 14.71 12.86 -6.22
CA GLN A 102 13.77 13.58 -7.07
C GLN A 102 12.44 13.79 -6.34
N PRO A 103 11.82 14.98 -6.41
CA PRO A 103 10.44 15.13 -6.02
C PRO A 103 9.56 14.36 -7.00
N ILE A 104 8.62 13.57 -6.49
CA ILE A 104 7.70 12.76 -7.31
C ILE A 104 6.25 13.05 -6.96
N GLY A 105 5.37 12.84 -7.96
CA GLY A 105 3.93 13.04 -7.79
C GLY A 105 3.19 11.79 -7.32
N LEU A 106 1.91 11.95 -7.00
CA LEU A 106 1.03 10.89 -6.53
C LEU A 106 0.88 9.71 -7.50
N ALA A 107 0.99 9.96 -8.81
CA ALA A 107 0.94 8.89 -9.81
C ALA A 107 2.12 7.91 -9.67
N ALA A 108 3.32 8.41 -9.35
CA ALA A 108 4.47 7.55 -9.07
C ALA A 108 4.27 6.74 -7.79
N ARG A 109 3.72 7.36 -6.73
CA ARG A 109 3.34 6.65 -5.50
C ARG A 109 2.36 5.50 -5.78
N ASP A 110 1.32 5.74 -6.58
CA ASP A 110 0.34 4.72 -6.93
C ASP A 110 0.95 3.59 -7.76
N THR A 111 1.81 3.91 -8.71
CA THR A 111 2.51 2.90 -9.52
C THR A 111 3.44 2.04 -8.66
N LEU A 112 4.26 2.66 -7.82
CA LEU A 112 5.23 1.97 -6.96
C LEU A 112 4.54 1.02 -5.96
N ARG A 113 3.46 1.48 -5.29
CA ARG A 113 2.74 0.61 -4.37
C ARG A 113 2.08 -0.57 -5.10
N LEU A 114 1.55 -0.33 -6.31
CA LEU A 114 0.90 -1.37 -7.10
C LEU A 114 1.91 -2.42 -7.56
N GLU A 115 3.10 -2.04 -8.00
CA GLU A 115 4.19 -2.97 -8.34
C GLU A 115 4.53 -3.90 -7.17
N MET A 116 4.35 -3.43 -5.93
CA MET A 116 4.51 -4.24 -4.72
C MET A 116 3.24 -5.00 -4.30
N GLY A 117 2.14 -4.82 -5.02
CA GLY A 117 0.86 -5.45 -4.68
C GLY A 117 0.19 -4.90 -3.42
N TYR A 118 0.55 -3.68 -2.99
CA TYR A 118 -0.04 -3.05 -1.82
C TYR A 118 -1.41 -2.48 -2.15
N CYS A 119 -2.40 -2.81 -1.31
CA CYS A 119 -3.75 -2.28 -1.44
C CYS A 119 -3.80 -0.76 -1.22
N LEU A 120 -4.64 -0.08 -1.98
CA LEU A 120 -5.04 1.29 -1.74
C LEU A 120 -6.44 1.33 -1.16
N TYR A 121 -6.60 1.96 0.02
CA TYR A 121 -7.91 2.17 0.62
C TYR A 121 -8.77 3.10 -0.26
N GLY A 122 -10.03 2.74 -0.44
CA GLY A 122 -10.93 3.41 -1.38
C GLY A 122 -10.92 2.84 -2.80
N ASN A 123 -9.90 2.00 -3.13
CA ASN A 123 -9.81 1.32 -4.41
C ASN A 123 -9.90 -0.20 -4.25
N ASP A 124 -8.89 -0.78 -3.60
CA ASP A 124 -8.74 -2.24 -3.45
C ASP A 124 -9.43 -2.77 -2.20
N ILE A 125 -9.55 -1.95 -1.19
CA ILE A 125 -10.21 -2.24 0.09
C ILE A 125 -11.00 -1.02 0.55
N ASP A 126 -12.11 -1.26 1.23
CA ASP A 126 -12.99 -0.25 1.81
C ASP A 126 -13.80 -0.84 2.97
N ASP A 127 -14.76 -0.09 3.48
CA ASP A 127 -15.63 -0.49 4.61
C ASP A 127 -16.51 -1.72 4.28
N THR A 128 -16.67 -2.07 3.02
CA THR A 128 -17.48 -3.22 2.55
C THR A 128 -16.65 -4.46 2.27
N THR A 129 -15.33 -4.37 2.40
CA THR A 129 -14.39 -5.43 2.04
C THR A 129 -13.83 -6.09 3.29
N SER A 130 -13.97 -7.40 3.40
CA SER A 130 -13.34 -8.13 4.51
C SER A 130 -11.83 -8.31 4.26
N PRO A 131 -11.01 -8.36 5.34
CA PRO A 131 -9.59 -8.65 5.20
C PRO A 131 -9.33 -10.07 4.64
N LEU A 132 -10.28 -10.99 4.79
CA LEU A 132 -10.16 -12.35 4.24
C LEU A 132 -10.31 -12.34 2.71
N GLU A 133 -11.28 -11.58 2.19
CA GLU A 133 -11.45 -11.37 0.74
C GLU A 133 -10.27 -10.62 0.13
N ALA A 134 -9.70 -9.66 0.86
CA ALA A 134 -8.56 -8.85 0.41
C ALA A 134 -7.20 -9.58 0.47
N GLY A 135 -7.17 -10.88 0.83
CA GLY A 135 -5.92 -11.63 0.98
C GLY A 135 -5.10 -11.24 2.21
N LEU A 136 -5.69 -10.48 3.15
CA LEU A 136 -5.06 -9.99 4.37
C LEU A 136 -5.33 -10.90 5.59
N GLY A 137 -5.81 -12.10 5.37
CA GLY A 137 -6.10 -13.07 6.44
C GLY A 137 -4.88 -13.41 7.30
N TRP A 138 -3.66 -13.32 6.75
CA TRP A 138 -2.42 -13.60 7.46
C TRP A 138 -2.12 -12.60 8.60
N ILE A 139 -2.62 -11.35 8.53
CA ILE A 139 -2.51 -10.34 9.60
C ILE A 139 -3.73 -10.34 10.53
N THR A 140 -4.82 -11.00 10.14
CA THR A 140 -6.04 -11.07 10.94
C THR A 140 -5.91 -12.18 11.98
N LYS A 141 -5.59 -11.80 13.22
CA LYS A 141 -5.29 -12.75 14.31
C LYS A 141 -6.52 -12.95 15.20
N PHE A 142 -6.99 -14.20 15.28
CA PHE A 142 -8.17 -14.60 16.03
C PHE A 142 -7.86 -15.14 17.45
N ASN A 143 -6.63 -14.96 17.93
CA ASN A 143 -6.21 -15.36 19.27
C ASN A 143 -6.68 -14.41 20.38
N LYS A 144 -7.37 -13.36 20.03
CA LYS A 144 -8.05 -12.42 20.93
C LYS A 144 -9.32 -11.91 20.27
N ASP A 145 -10.25 -11.42 21.10
CA ASP A 145 -11.47 -10.78 20.60
C ASP A 145 -11.21 -9.35 20.17
N PHE A 146 -11.84 -8.94 19.09
CA PHE A 146 -11.82 -7.60 18.54
C PHE A 146 -13.16 -7.29 17.85
N ILE A 147 -13.39 -6.02 17.51
CA ILE A 147 -14.63 -5.60 16.85
C ILE A 147 -14.81 -6.40 15.56
N ASN A 148 -15.98 -7.05 15.40
CA ASN A 148 -16.36 -7.89 14.27
C ASN A 148 -15.61 -9.24 14.17
N SER A 149 -14.89 -9.67 15.23
CA SER A 149 -14.15 -10.94 15.22
C SER A 149 -15.03 -12.16 14.92
N ASP A 150 -16.26 -12.19 15.46
CA ASP A 150 -17.15 -13.35 15.29
C ASP A 150 -17.65 -13.49 13.86
N SER A 151 -17.97 -12.37 13.20
CA SER A 151 -18.35 -12.37 11.79
C SER A 151 -17.20 -12.86 10.89
N LEU A 152 -15.97 -12.40 11.18
CA LEU A 152 -14.78 -12.81 10.43
C LEU A 152 -14.39 -14.27 10.71
N LYS A 153 -14.59 -14.78 11.94
CA LYS A 153 -14.41 -16.22 12.26
C LYS A 153 -15.36 -17.08 11.42
N LYS A 154 -16.65 -16.71 11.39
CA LYS A 154 -17.65 -17.40 10.55
C LYS A 154 -17.28 -17.36 9.06
N GLN A 155 -16.88 -16.18 8.56
CA GLN A 155 -16.47 -16.06 7.15
C GLN A 155 -15.22 -16.93 6.85
N LYS A 156 -14.29 -17.06 7.80
CA LYS A 156 -13.12 -17.92 7.65
C LYS A 156 -13.50 -19.41 7.58
N GLU A 157 -14.48 -19.83 8.38
CA GLU A 157 -14.98 -21.20 8.41
C GLU A 157 -15.76 -21.56 7.14
N LEU A 158 -16.64 -20.67 6.68
CA LEU A 158 -17.44 -20.86 5.47
C LEU A 158 -16.64 -20.67 4.17
N GLY A 159 -15.52 -19.98 4.25
CA GLY A 159 -14.77 -19.51 3.09
C GLY A 159 -15.32 -18.20 2.52
N VAL A 160 -14.56 -17.62 1.59
CA VAL A 160 -14.97 -16.43 0.84
C VAL A 160 -15.40 -16.80 -0.58
N SER A 161 -16.36 -16.08 -1.15
CA SER A 161 -16.83 -16.32 -2.51
C SER A 161 -15.94 -15.66 -3.56
N LYS A 162 -15.30 -14.54 -3.21
CA LYS A 162 -14.40 -13.75 -4.04
C LYS A 162 -13.10 -13.46 -3.31
N THR A 163 -12.04 -13.16 -4.05
CA THR A 163 -10.75 -12.78 -3.47
C THR A 163 -10.02 -11.79 -4.36
N LEU A 164 -9.23 -10.93 -3.73
CA LEU A 164 -8.33 -10.01 -4.43
C LEU A 164 -7.14 -10.80 -4.98
N VAL A 165 -6.85 -10.61 -6.27
CA VAL A 165 -5.69 -11.20 -6.95
C VAL A 165 -4.89 -10.14 -7.68
N GLY A 166 -3.60 -10.40 -7.85
CA GLY A 166 -2.76 -9.68 -8.79
C GLY A 166 -2.80 -10.35 -10.17
N PHE A 167 -2.85 -9.56 -11.24
CA PHE A 167 -2.82 -10.07 -12.59
C PHE A 167 -1.92 -9.25 -13.52
N GLU A 168 -1.33 -9.89 -14.51
CA GLU A 168 -0.59 -9.26 -15.62
C GLU A 168 -1.36 -9.46 -16.93
N LEU A 169 -1.43 -8.42 -17.76
CA LEU A 169 -1.92 -8.56 -19.11
C LEU A 169 -0.91 -9.32 -19.95
N THR A 170 -1.37 -10.29 -20.74
CA THR A 170 -0.53 -11.07 -21.66
C THR A 170 -0.39 -10.41 -23.03
N GLN A 171 -1.18 -9.38 -23.29
CA GLN A 171 -1.14 -8.54 -24.49
C GLN A 171 -1.06 -7.06 -24.10
N ARG A 172 -0.73 -6.21 -25.08
CA ARG A 172 -0.62 -4.77 -24.87
C ARG A 172 -1.96 -4.16 -24.43
N GLY A 173 -1.94 -3.51 -23.29
CA GLY A 173 -3.09 -2.84 -22.70
C GLY A 173 -2.71 -2.17 -21.38
N ILE A 174 -3.59 -1.30 -20.88
CA ILE A 174 -3.42 -0.65 -19.58
C ILE A 174 -4.71 -0.88 -18.81
N PRO A 175 -4.70 -1.75 -17.79
CA PRO A 175 -5.88 -1.92 -16.94
C PRO A 175 -6.10 -0.66 -16.10
N ARG A 176 -7.36 -0.37 -15.80
CA ARG A 176 -7.75 0.77 -14.97
C ARG A 176 -8.82 0.35 -13.97
N GLN A 177 -8.89 1.07 -12.86
CA GLN A 177 -9.94 0.92 -11.87
C GLN A 177 -11.32 0.93 -12.55
N GLY A 178 -12.19 0.03 -12.13
CA GLY A 178 -13.56 -0.07 -12.63
C GLY A 178 -13.72 -0.92 -13.90
N TYR A 179 -12.64 -1.33 -14.58
CA TYR A 179 -12.77 -2.25 -15.71
C TYR A 179 -13.31 -3.61 -15.28
N VAL A 180 -14.14 -4.19 -16.11
CA VAL A 180 -14.77 -5.48 -15.83
C VAL A 180 -13.77 -6.60 -16.09
N ILE A 181 -13.73 -7.56 -15.17
CA ILE A 181 -13.07 -8.85 -15.39
C ILE A 181 -14.12 -9.80 -15.93
N VAL A 182 -13.83 -10.46 -17.03
CA VAL A 182 -14.76 -11.37 -17.71
C VAL A 182 -14.17 -12.78 -17.85
N ASP A 183 -15.03 -13.78 -17.98
CA ASP A 183 -14.66 -15.14 -18.36
C ASP A 183 -14.39 -15.23 -19.88
N PRO A 184 -13.95 -16.39 -20.41
CA PRO A 184 -13.75 -16.58 -21.85
C PRO A 184 -15.01 -16.40 -22.70
N GLN A 185 -16.20 -16.48 -22.11
CA GLN A 185 -17.49 -16.29 -22.76
C GLN A 185 -17.95 -14.83 -22.74
N GLY A 186 -17.22 -13.94 -22.05
CA GLY A 186 -17.53 -12.52 -21.92
C GLY A 186 -18.48 -12.18 -20.77
N ASN A 187 -18.82 -13.12 -19.89
CA ASN A 187 -19.63 -12.85 -18.72
C ASN A 187 -18.80 -12.14 -17.64
N SER A 188 -19.40 -11.16 -16.96
CA SER A 188 -18.75 -10.46 -15.86
C SER A 188 -18.55 -11.40 -14.68
N ILE A 189 -17.28 -11.54 -14.24
CA ILE A 189 -16.87 -12.35 -13.09
C ILE A 189 -16.19 -11.53 -12.00
N GLY A 190 -15.93 -10.25 -12.24
CA GLY A 190 -15.26 -9.42 -11.27
C GLY A 190 -14.96 -8.02 -11.77
N ARG A 191 -14.13 -7.30 -11.02
CA ARG A 191 -13.76 -5.91 -11.33
C ARG A 191 -12.31 -5.62 -10.97
N VAL A 192 -11.64 -4.85 -11.81
CA VAL A 192 -10.33 -4.27 -11.56
C VAL A 192 -10.47 -3.16 -10.52
N THR A 193 -9.70 -3.23 -9.45
CA THR A 193 -9.69 -2.24 -8.37
C THR A 193 -8.53 -1.25 -8.51
N SER A 194 -7.38 -1.73 -9.01
CA SER A 194 -6.22 -0.90 -9.35
C SER A 194 -5.56 -1.43 -10.61
N GLY A 195 -5.03 -0.56 -11.44
CA GLY A 195 -4.33 -0.99 -12.65
C GLY A 195 -3.51 0.12 -13.29
N THR A 196 -2.34 -0.26 -13.81
CA THR A 196 -1.42 0.65 -14.49
C THR A 196 -0.57 -0.07 -15.52
N MET A 197 0.17 0.71 -16.32
CA MET A 197 1.35 0.23 -17.02
C MET A 197 2.52 0.35 -16.05
N SER A 198 3.10 -0.77 -15.63
CA SER A 198 4.29 -0.77 -14.78
C SER A 198 5.50 -0.23 -15.54
N PRO A 199 6.12 0.88 -15.10
CA PRO A 199 7.34 1.38 -15.72
C PRO A 199 8.52 0.42 -15.54
N SER A 200 8.59 -0.27 -14.39
CA SER A 200 9.69 -1.18 -14.07
C SER A 200 9.66 -2.46 -14.91
N MET A 201 8.46 -2.91 -15.31
CA MET A 201 8.26 -4.19 -16.01
C MET A 201 7.87 -4.03 -17.47
N GLY A 202 7.42 -2.85 -17.90
CA GLY A 202 6.89 -2.62 -19.25
C GLY A 202 5.59 -3.38 -19.55
N LYS A 203 4.84 -3.75 -18.50
CA LYS A 203 3.61 -4.56 -18.61
C LYS A 203 2.41 -3.87 -17.97
N GLY A 204 1.22 -4.17 -18.49
CA GLY A 204 -0.03 -3.84 -17.80
C GLY A 204 -0.25 -4.77 -16.61
N ILE A 205 -0.32 -4.21 -15.41
CA ILE A 205 -0.54 -4.93 -14.16
C ILE A 205 -1.77 -4.37 -13.43
N GLY A 206 -2.41 -5.20 -12.62
CA GLY A 206 -3.54 -4.74 -11.81
C GLY A 206 -3.89 -5.66 -10.67
N LEU A 207 -4.70 -5.12 -9.75
CA LEU A 207 -5.40 -5.85 -8.71
C LEU A 207 -6.88 -5.89 -9.06
N GLY A 208 -7.56 -6.96 -8.67
CA GLY A 208 -9.00 -7.09 -8.88
C GLY A 208 -9.60 -8.26 -8.12
N TYR A 209 -10.88 -8.17 -7.86
CA TYR A 209 -11.64 -9.26 -7.24
C TYR A 209 -12.13 -10.23 -8.29
N VAL A 210 -11.91 -11.51 -8.03
CA VAL A 210 -12.39 -12.62 -8.86
C VAL A 210 -13.03 -13.69 -7.97
N PRO A 211 -13.87 -14.60 -8.52
CA PRO A 211 -14.34 -15.78 -7.80
C PRO A 211 -13.15 -16.58 -7.24
N VAL A 212 -13.29 -17.14 -6.03
CA VAL A 212 -12.21 -17.87 -5.35
C VAL A 212 -11.66 -19.04 -6.17
N ALA A 213 -12.46 -19.62 -7.07
CA ALA A 213 -12.04 -20.67 -7.98
C ALA A 213 -10.93 -20.24 -8.97
N LEU A 214 -10.78 -18.93 -9.21
CA LEU A 214 -9.79 -18.36 -10.12
C LEU A 214 -8.58 -17.72 -9.39
N LYS A 215 -8.41 -17.98 -8.10
CA LYS A 215 -7.34 -17.34 -7.28
C LYS A 215 -5.95 -17.89 -7.55
N GLU A 216 -5.84 -19.08 -8.11
CA GLU A 216 -4.56 -19.77 -8.28
C GLU A 216 -3.67 -19.05 -9.31
N VAL A 217 -2.38 -18.95 -9.01
CA VAL A 217 -1.38 -18.40 -9.94
C VAL A 217 -1.39 -19.20 -11.23
N GLY A 218 -1.46 -18.51 -12.37
CA GLY A 218 -1.62 -19.12 -13.69
C GLY A 218 -3.06 -19.19 -14.18
N SER A 219 -4.06 -18.89 -13.34
CA SER A 219 -5.45 -18.81 -13.78
C SER A 219 -5.61 -17.72 -14.85
N GLN A 220 -6.31 -18.08 -15.93
CA GLN A 220 -6.59 -17.16 -17.03
C GLN A 220 -7.87 -16.36 -16.73
N ILE A 221 -7.80 -15.07 -16.89
CA ILE A 221 -8.89 -14.11 -16.80
C ILE A 221 -8.81 -13.15 -17.99
N HIS A 222 -9.84 -12.37 -18.20
CA HIS A 222 -9.85 -11.38 -19.28
C HIS A 222 -10.30 -10.04 -18.74
N ILE A 223 -9.70 -8.97 -19.24
CA ILE A 223 -10.03 -7.60 -18.84
C ILE A 223 -10.72 -6.89 -20.00
N GLN A 224 -11.93 -6.42 -19.78
CA GLN A 224 -12.64 -5.61 -20.76
C GLN A 224 -12.10 -4.18 -20.76
N ILE A 225 -11.23 -3.89 -21.73
CA ILE A 225 -10.65 -2.57 -21.93
C ILE A 225 -11.39 -1.87 -23.07
N ARG A 226 -12.30 -0.95 -22.74
CA ARG A 226 -13.20 -0.33 -23.71
C ARG A 226 -13.99 -1.41 -24.50
N ASN A 227 -13.77 -1.51 -25.81
CA ASN A 227 -14.45 -2.48 -26.70
C ASN A 227 -13.62 -3.74 -26.98
N LYS A 228 -12.53 -3.97 -26.21
CA LYS A 228 -11.64 -5.13 -26.41
C LYS A 228 -11.57 -5.97 -25.16
N ILE A 229 -11.58 -7.27 -25.32
CA ILE A 229 -11.27 -8.23 -24.27
C ILE A 229 -9.80 -8.59 -24.37
N VAL A 230 -9.04 -8.27 -23.34
CA VAL A 230 -7.59 -8.46 -23.29
C VAL A 230 -7.28 -9.58 -22.30
N PRO A 231 -6.59 -10.65 -22.73
CA PRO A 231 -6.26 -11.74 -21.83
C PRO A 231 -5.24 -11.31 -20.78
N ALA A 232 -5.42 -11.87 -19.58
CA ALA A 232 -4.59 -11.65 -18.41
C ALA A 232 -4.38 -12.96 -17.65
N MET A 233 -3.35 -13.01 -16.84
CA MET A 233 -3.02 -14.15 -16.01
C MET A 233 -2.88 -13.71 -14.56
N VAL A 234 -3.44 -14.47 -13.64
CA VAL A 234 -3.24 -14.28 -12.21
C VAL A 234 -1.79 -14.61 -11.86
N VAL A 235 -1.15 -13.71 -11.12
CA VAL A 235 0.28 -13.81 -10.77
C VAL A 235 0.50 -13.69 -9.27
N LYS A 236 1.65 -14.18 -8.82
CA LYS A 236 2.06 -14.03 -7.41
C LYS A 236 2.54 -12.61 -7.14
N LEU A 237 2.06 -12.02 -6.06
CA LEU A 237 2.56 -10.74 -5.56
C LEU A 237 3.85 -10.92 -4.74
N PRO A 238 4.75 -9.91 -4.70
CA PRO A 238 4.71 -8.68 -5.48
C PRO A 238 4.94 -8.91 -6.96
N PHE A 239 4.46 -8.00 -7.82
CA PHE A 239 4.72 -8.05 -9.27
C PHE A 239 6.21 -7.85 -9.56
N TYR A 240 6.78 -6.79 -9.01
CA TYR A 240 8.20 -6.46 -9.15
C TYR A 240 9.00 -7.08 -8.00
N LYS A 241 10.02 -7.84 -8.35
CA LYS A 241 11.00 -8.40 -7.42
C LYS A 241 12.36 -7.77 -7.73
N LYS A 242 13.01 -7.24 -6.70
CA LYS A 242 14.38 -6.74 -6.78
C LYS A 242 15.38 -7.87 -6.88
#